data_78d1e4a1d07c576ff8a0e7285a7e5b38
#
_entry.id   78d1e4a1d07c576ff8a0e7285a7e5b38
#
_cell.length_a   1.000
_cell.length_b   1.000
_cell.length_c   1.000
_cell.angle_alpha   90.00
_cell.angle_beta   90.00
_cell.angle_gamma   90.00
#
_symmetry.space_group_name_H-M   'P 1'
#
loop_
_entity.id
_entity.type
_entity.pdbx_description
1 polymer ?
#
loop_
_entity_poly.entity_id
_entity_poly.type
_entity_poly.pdbx_seq_one_letter_code
_entity_poly.pdbx_strand_id
1 'polypeptide(L)'
;MKQKIVVQLSAFILFLALLPFTGIGQTKNVISTHRVFPKIDKIAEFEKAVANHAQKYHAGDNHWRVFAIQSGPDLGGYHITEGPKSWESEDARGDISPEHQNDWNKNVAIYLTEKQSGGYSVYQESLSTIALGDFTDKIQITHVYPKPGQGDNVVAILKKIKKAWEASGVTVAVYASSSSGPTQYTLTTRYKQGLKERAAGFRKPFKEVYETANGEGSFEQYLKDVAEYVQESWSELLFMRKDLSSK
;
A
#
# COMPACT_ATOMS: atom_id res chain seq x y z
N MET A 1 -9.39 -3.93 64.22
CA MET A 1 -8.89 -3.05 63.13
C MET A 1 -8.21 -3.77 61.99
N LYS A 2 -7.42 -4.86 62.21
CA LYS A 2 -6.69 -5.55 61.11
C LYS A 2 -7.58 -6.28 60.09
N GLN A 3 -8.73 -6.85 60.46
CA GLN A 3 -9.64 -7.52 59.53
C GLN A 3 -10.36 -6.59 58.54
N LYS A 4 -10.69 -5.36 58.91
CA LYS A 4 -11.36 -4.38 58.03
C LYS A 4 -10.44 -3.88 56.93
N ILE A 5 -9.13 -3.77 57.19
CA ILE A 5 -8.14 -3.31 56.23
C ILE A 5 -7.90 -4.39 55.13
N VAL A 6 -7.89 -5.69 55.51
CA VAL A 6 -7.70 -6.78 54.55
C VAL A 6 -8.89 -6.91 53.60
N VAL A 7 -10.12 -6.75 54.09
CA VAL A 7 -11.32 -6.78 53.23
C VAL A 7 -11.37 -5.60 52.25
N GLN A 8 -10.95 -4.41 52.68
CA GLN A 8 -10.90 -3.24 51.77
C GLN A 8 -9.80 -3.37 50.69
N LEU A 9 -8.65 -3.94 51.02
CA LEU A 9 -7.59 -4.18 50.04
C LEU A 9 -8.00 -5.24 49.02
N SER A 10 -8.67 -6.33 49.44
CA SER A 10 -9.18 -7.36 48.56
C SER A 10 -10.28 -6.86 47.62
N ALA A 11 -11.15 -5.98 48.06
CA ALA A 11 -12.18 -5.34 47.23
C ALA A 11 -11.58 -4.40 46.20
N PHE A 12 -10.50 -3.68 46.51
CA PHE A 12 -9.83 -2.78 45.59
C PHE A 12 -9.06 -3.54 44.49
N ILE A 13 -8.43 -4.64 44.83
CA ILE A 13 -7.74 -5.51 43.86
C ILE A 13 -8.75 -6.19 42.92
N LEU A 14 -9.91 -6.60 43.44
CA LEU A 14 -10.96 -7.22 42.62
C LEU A 14 -11.59 -6.21 41.63
N PHE A 15 -11.69 -4.93 42.03
CA PHE A 15 -12.24 -3.87 41.17
C PHE A 15 -11.27 -3.48 40.05
N LEU A 16 -9.96 -3.55 40.27
CA LEU A 16 -8.95 -3.32 39.21
C LEU A 16 -8.95 -4.42 38.14
N ALA A 17 -9.33 -5.65 38.52
CA ALA A 17 -9.41 -6.79 37.58
C ALA A 17 -10.64 -6.75 36.63
N LEU A 18 -11.61 -5.87 36.93
CA LEU A 18 -12.83 -5.69 36.14
C LEU A 18 -12.80 -4.47 35.21
N LEU A 19 -11.69 -3.74 35.15
CA LEU A 19 -11.53 -2.73 34.10
C LEU A 19 -11.49 -3.45 32.75
N PRO A 20 -12.43 -3.15 31.83
CA PRO A 20 -12.33 -3.72 30.49
C PRO A 20 -10.99 -3.28 29.91
N PHE A 21 -10.13 -4.24 29.61
CA PHE A 21 -9.01 -4.01 28.71
C PHE A 21 -9.64 -3.59 27.38
N THR A 22 -9.84 -2.30 27.18
CA THR A 22 -10.09 -1.75 25.86
C THR A 22 -8.82 -2.05 25.07
N GLY A 23 -8.78 -3.20 24.43
CA GLY A 23 -7.75 -3.51 23.47
C GLY A 23 -7.71 -2.35 22.49
N ILE A 24 -6.60 -1.61 22.46
CA ILE A 24 -6.36 -0.62 21.40
C ILE A 24 -6.31 -1.46 20.14
N GLY A 25 -7.45 -1.49 19.41
CA GLY A 25 -7.52 -2.19 18.15
C GLY A 25 -6.38 -1.70 17.25
N GLN A 26 -5.54 -2.61 16.78
CA GLN A 26 -4.42 -2.23 15.92
C GLN A 26 -4.94 -1.55 14.66
N THR A 27 -4.27 -0.50 14.25
CA THR A 27 -4.62 0.25 13.03
C THR A 27 -4.49 -0.67 11.81
N LYS A 28 -5.57 -0.78 11.03
CA LYS A 28 -5.57 -1.51 9.75
C LYS A 28 -4.94 -0.64 8.66
N ASN A 29 -3.63 -0.62 8.59
CA ASN A 29 -2.86 0.20 7.64
C ASN A 29 -1.79 -0.58 6.86
N VAL A 30 -1.77 -1.90 7.01
CA VAL A 30 -0.86 -2.79 6.29
C VAL A 30 -1.51 -3.29 5.02
N ILE A 31 -0.80 -3.22 3.91
CA ILE A 31 -1.14 -3.85 2.63
C ILE A 31 -0.05 -4.87 2.31
N SER A 32 -0.42 -6.12 2.11
CA SER A 32 0.47 -7.08 1.48
C SER A 32 0.34 -7.01 -0.04
N THR A 33 1.45 -7.22 -0.73
CA THR A 33 1.52 -7.15 -2.20
C THR A 33 2.19 -8.38 -2.74
N HIS A 34 1.71 -8.84 -3.89
CA HIS A 34 2.31 -9.94 -4.62
C HIS A 34 2.29 -9.60 -6.11
N ARG A 35 3.46 -9.69 -6.77
CA ARG A 35 3.59 -9.54 -8.24
C ARG A 35 3.88 -10.88 -8.84
N VAL A 36 3.13 -11.20 -9.88
CA VAL A 36 3.23 -12.46 -10.61
C VAL A 36 3.25 -12.21 -12.12
N PHE A 37 3.90 -13.10 -12.86
CA PHE A 37 4.09 -12.96 -14.29
C PHE A 37 3.67 -14.26 -14.97
N PRO A 38 2.52 -14.27 -15.67
CA PRO A 38 2.08 -15.46 -16.39
C PRO A 38 3.01 -15.76 -17.57
N LYS A 39 3.10 -17.04 -17.94
CA LYS A 39 3.68 -17.46 -19.21
C LYS A 39 2.89 -16.84 -20.34
N ILE A 40 3.57 -16.36 -21.38
CA ILE A 40 2.96 -15.55 -22.45
C ILE A 40 1.85 -16.31 -23.22
N ASP A 41 1.99 -17.61 -23.35
CA ASP A 41 1.02 -18.51 -23.98
C ASP A 41 -0.08 -19.01 -23.04
N LYS A 42 -0.08 -18.55 -21.77
CA LYS A 42 -0.97 -19.01 -20.69
C LYS A 42 -1.72 -17.88 -19.98
N ILE A 43 -1.73 -16.68 -20.56
CA ILE A 43 -2.37 -15.50 -19.93
C ILE A 43 -3.86 -15.76 -19.66
N ALA A 44 -4.59 -16.30 -20.65
CA ALA A 44 -6.02 -16.53 -20.50
C ALA A 44 -6.35 -17.58 -19.44
N GLU A 45 -5.58 -18.68 -19.39
CA GLU A 45 -5.72 -19.71 -18.37
C GLU A 45 -5.38 -19.17 -16.97
N PHE A 46 -4.30 -18.38 -16.86
CA PHE A 46 -3.93 -17.70 -15.63
C PHE A 46 -5.03 -16.77 -15.15
N GLU A 47 -5.56 -15.88 -16.01
CA GLU A 47 -6.62 -14.94 -15.64
C GLU A 47 -7.85 -15.67 -15.11
N LYS A 48 -8.30 -16.72 -15.79
CA LYS A 48 -9.43 -17.54 -15.34
C LYS A 48 -9.14 -18.19 -13.99
N ALA A 49 -7.94 -18.71 -13.79
CA ALA A 49 -7.55 -19.40 -12.57
C ALA A 49 -7.47 -18.43 -11.38
N VAL A 50 -6.80 -17.28 -11.57
CA VAL A 50 -6.67 -16.28 -10.49
C VAL A 50 -8.02 -15.67 -10.10
N ALA A 51 -8.93 -15.45 -11.06
CA ALA A 51 -10.28 -14.99 -10.77
C ALA A 51 -11.05 -15.99 -9.89
N ASN A 52 -11.00 -17.28 -10.24
CA ASN A 52 -11.64 -18.32 -9.45
C ASN A 52 -11.04 -18.42 -8.04
N HIS A 53 -9.72 -18.38 -7.93
CA HIS A 53 -9.00 -18.42 -6.67
C HIS A 53 -9.34 -17.24 -5.77
N ALA A 54 -9.29 -16.02 -6.32
CA ALA A 54 -9.60 -14.79 -5.59
C ALA A 54 -11.03 -14.80 -5.03
N GLN A 55 -12.00 -15.22 -5.85
CA GLN A 55 -13.41 -15.26 -5.45
C GLN A 55 -13.70 -16.36 -4.42
N LYS A 56 -12.94 -17.46 -4.44
CA LYS A 56 -13.15 -18.58 -3.53
C LYS A 56 -12.53 -18.37 -2.15
N TYR A 57 -11.36 -17.78 -2.10
CA TYR A 57 -10.55 -17.76 -0.87
C TYR A 57 -10.32 -16.38 -0.28
N HIS A 58 -10.43 -15.31 -1.08
CA HIS A 58 -10.06 -13.99 -0.66
C HIS A 58 -11.28 -13.09 -0.44
N ALA A 59 -11.79 -13.09 0.79
CA ALA A 59 -12.92 -12.26 1.23
C ALA A 59 -12.58 -11.50 2.51
N GLY A 60 -13.38 -10.50 2.86
CA GLY A 60 -13.19 -9.71 4.08
C GLY A 60 -11.81 -9.05 4.14
N ASP A 61 -11.07 -9.25 5.23
CA ASP A 61 -9.73 -8.70 5.43
C ASP A 61 -8.69 -9.28 4.44
N ASN A 62 -8.98 -10.44 3.84
CA ASN A 62 -8.12 -11.08 2.82
C ASN A 62 -8.50 -10.66 1.39
N HIS A 63 -9.30 -9.62 1.22
CA HIS A 63 -9.78 -9.17 -0.08
C HIS A 63 -8.62 -8.81 -1.03
N TRP A 64 -8.63 -9.42 -2.22
CA TRP A 64 -7.66 -9.17 -3.29
C TRP A 64 -8.15 -8.12 -4.28
N ARG A 65 -7.26 -7.18 -4.58
CA ARG A 65 -7.37 -6.29 -5.74
C ARG A 65 -6.26 -6.63 -6.71
N VAL A 66 -6.64 -7.02 -7.91
CA VAL A 66 -5.72 -7.42 -8.97
C VAL A 66 -5.61 -6.29 -9.98
N PHE A 67 -4.39 -5.87 -10.26
CA PHE A 67 -4.07 -4.84 -11.25
C PHE A 67 -3.19 -5.45 -12.34
N ALA A 68 -3.51 -5.19 -13.61
CA ALA A 68 -2.61 -5.45 -14.72
C ALA A 68 -1.59 -4.30 -14.84
N ILE A 69 -0.32 -4.61 -14.94
CA ILE A 69 0.77 -3.63 -15.10
C ILE A 69 0.85 -3.23 -16.58
N GLN A 70 0.58 -1.94 -16.85
CA GLN A 70 0.44 -1.40 -18.21
C GLN A 70 1.68 -0.67 -18.72
N SER A 71 2.64 -0.38 -17.85
CA SER A 71 3.91 0.27 -18.23
C SER A 71 5.00 0.00 -17.19
N GLY A 72 6.23 0.33 -17.52
CA GLY A 72 7.37 0.15 -16.62
C GLY A 72 8.09 -1.20 -16.81
N PRO A 73 9.07 -1.51 -15.92
CA PRO A 73 9.90 -2.71 -16.05
C PRO A 73 9.12 -4.02 -15.93
N ASP A 74 7.95 -3.97 -15.27
CA ASP A 74 7.11 -5.14 -14.99
C ASP A 74 5.89 -5.24 -15.92
N LEU A 75 5.93 -4.55 -17.09
CA LEU A 75 4.86 -4.62 -18.10
C LEU A 75 4.46 -6.07 -18.39
N GLY A 76 3.15 -6.33 -18.42
CA GLY A 76 2.57 -7.65 -18.67
C GLY A 76 2.44 -8.53 -17.41
N GLY A 77 2.97 -8.08 -16.27
CA GLY A 77 2.73 -8.70 -14.98
C GLY A 77 1.41 -8.26 -14.34
N TYR A 78 1.10 -8.89 -13.21
CA TYR A 78 -0.04 -8.54 -12.37
C TYR A 78 0.45 -8.17 -10.97
N HIS A 79 -0.14 -7.11 -10.42
CA HIS A 79 0.10 -6.64 -9.07
C HIS A 79 -1.16 -6.93 -8.24
N ILE A 80 -1.04 -7.81 -7.27
CA ILE A 80 -2.12 -8.22 -6.38
C ILE A 80 -1.88 -7.55 -5.04
N THR A 81 -2.90 -6.89 -4.49
CA THR A 81 -2.87 -6.34 -3.14
C THR A 81 -3.90 -7.03 -2.27
N GLU A 82 -3.54 -7.33 -1.02
CA GLU A 82 -4.43 -7.87 0.01
C GLU A 82 -4.49 -6.92 1.19
N GLY A 83 -5.66 -6.72 1.76
CA GLY A 83 -5.89 -5.81 2.88
C GLY A 83 -6.74 -4.59 2.52
N PRO A 84 -6.79 -3.54 3.40
CA PRO A 84 -5.86 -3.29 4.51
C PRO A 84 -6.10 -4.17 5.74
N LYS A 85 -5.02 -4.48 6.45
CA LYS A 85 -4.99 -5.30 7.68
C LYS A 85 -4.20 -4.64 8.79
N SER A 86 -4.31 -5.16 10.01
CA SER A 86 -3.32 -4.90 11.07
C SER A 86 -2.20 -5.94 11.02
N TRP A 87 -1.06 -5.66 11.65
CA TRP A 87 0.01 -6.64 11.78
C TRP A 87 -0.44 -7.88 12.57
N GLU A 88 -1.28 -7.70 13.59
CA GLU A 88 -1.87 -8.81 14.33
C GLU A 88 -2.73 -9.70 13.42
N SER A 89 -3.51 -9.09 12.52
CA SER A 89 -4.32 -9.82 11.54
C SER A 89 -3.47 -10.54 10.50
N GLU A 90 -2.33 -9.96 10.10
CA GLU A 90 -1.36 -10.62 9.21
C GLU A 90 -0.67 -11.79 9.92
N ASP A 91 -0.26 -11.63 11.17
CA ASP A 91 0.35 -12.67 11.97
C ASP A 91 -0.60 -13.87 12.19
N ALA A 92 -1.87 -13.57 12.48
CA ALA A 92 -2.90 -14.58 12.66
C ALA A 92 -3.37 -15.25 11.36
N ARG A 93 -3.10 -14.66 10.19
CA ARG A 93 -3.61 -15.15 8.89
C ARG A 93 -3.12 -16.56 8.58
N GLY A 94 -1.82 -16.83 8.76
CA GLY A 94 -1.20 -18.07 8.37
C GLY A 94 -1.49 -18.44 6.90
N ASP A 95 -1.62 -19.73 6.60
CA ASP A 95 -2.31 -20.19 5.41
C ASP A 95 -3.83 -20.17 5.66
N ILE A 96 -4.60 -19.60 4.73
CA ILE A 96 -6.08 -19.48 4.87
C ILE A 96 -6.71 -20.86 5.11
N SER A 97 -6.24 -21.87 4.35
CA SER A 97 -6.52 -23.29 4.58
C SER A 97 -5.59 -24.16 3.74
N PRO A 98 -5.44 -25.47 4.07
CA PRO A 98 -4.70 -26.42 3.23
C PRO A 98 -5.21 -26.49 1.79
N GLU A 99 -6.52 -26.32 1.58
CA GLU A 99 -7.14 -26.29 0.26
C GLU A 99 -6.74 -25.04 -0.52
N HIS A 100 -6.59 -23.87 0.14
CA HIS A 100 -6.15 -22.63 -0.46
C HIS A 100 -4.76 -22.77 -1.09
N GLN A 101 -3.77 -23.21 -0.33
CA GLN A 101 -2.42 -23.39 -0.83
C GLN A 101 -2.36 -24.45 -1.94
N ASN A 102 -3.13 -25.52 -1.80
CA ASN A 102 -3.21 -26.58 -2.80
C ASN A 102 -3.86 -26.11 -4.10
N ASP A 103 -4.92 -25.28 -4.00
CA ASP A 103 -5.57 -24.66 -5.16
C ASP A 103 -4.62 -23.72 -5.89
N TRP A 104 -3.92 -22.84 -5.16
CA TRP A 104 -2.90 -21.97 -5.75
C TRP A 104 -1.86 -22.77 -6.51
N ASN A 105 -1.26 -23.77 -5.88
CA ASN A 105 -0.18 -24.56 -6.47
C ASN A 105 -0.62 -25.35 -7.70
N LYS A 106 -1.80 -25.95 -7.67
CA LYS A 106 -2.28 -26.82 -8.74
C LYS A 106 -2.96 -26.06 -9.89
N ASN A 107 -3.63 -24.96 -9.59
CA ASN A 107 -4.52 -24.32 -10.54
C ASN A 107 -4.02 -22.95 -11.03
N VAL A 108 -3.17 -22.25 -10.26
CA VAL A 108 -2.69 -20.90 -10.60
C VAL A 108 -1.19 -20.90 -10.92
N ALA A 109 -0.37 -21.40 -10.00
CA ALA A 109 1.09 -21.32 -10.11
C ALA A 109 1.67 -22.03 -11.34
N ILE A 110 1.00 -23.05 -11.84
CA ILE A 110 1.42 -23.79 -13.06
C ILE A 110 1.45 -22.92 -14.31
N TYR A 111 0.71 -21.81 -14.32
CA TYR A 111 0.67 -20.85 -15.43
C TYR A 111 1.67 -19.70 -15.27
N LEU A 112 2.36 -19.61 -14.13
CA LEU A 112 3.30 -18.54 -13.83
C LEU A 112 4.72 -18.88 -14.30
N THR A 113 5.50 -17.84 -14.54
CA THR A 113 6.96 -17.91 -14.63
C THR A 113 7.57 -17.97 -13.25
N GLU A 114 8.89 -18.12 -13.15
CA GLU A 114 9.60 -18.05 -11.87
C GLU A 114 9.74 -16.63 -11.34
N LYS A 115 9.51 -15.60 -12.20
CA LYS A 115 9.58 -14.20 -11.79
C LYS A 115 8.38 -13.88 -10.87
N GLN A 116 8.69 -13.51 -9.64
CA GLN A 116 7.72 -13.03 -8.68
C GLN A 116 8.39 -12.12 -7.64
N SER A 117 7.60 -11.25 -7.05
CA SER A 117 8.04 -10.44 -5.90
C SER A 117 6.85 -10.13 -5.02
N GLY A 118 7.11 -9.78 -3.76
CA GLY A 118 6.07 -9.43 -2.83
C GLY A 118 6.64 -8.85 -1.55
N GLY A 119 5.77 -8.33 -0.72
CA GLY A 119 6.13 -7.75 0.56
C GLY A 119 4.98 -7.03 1.22
N TYR A 120 5.30 -6.35 2.30
CA TYR A 120 4.36 -5.57 3.10
C TYR A 120 4.69 -4.10 3.01
N SER A 121 3.65 -3.28 3.01
CA SER A 121 3.75 -1.83 3.00
C SER A 121 2.78 -1.24 4.02
N VAL A 122 3.23 -0.22 4.74
CA VAL A 122 2.43 0.48 5.75
C VAL A 122 2.00 1.83 5.20
N TYR A 123 0.69 2.05 5.15
CA TYR A 123 0.12 3.33 4.72
C TYR A 123 0.54 4.46 5.65
N GLN A 124 0.96 5.57 5.05
CA GLN A 124 1.44 6.77 5.73
C GLN A 124 0.40 7.89 5.62
N GLU A 125 -0.56 7.92 6.55
CA GLU A 125 -1.65 8.90 6.54
C GLU A 125 -1.14 10.34 6.52
N SER A 126 -0.12 10.65 7.33
CA SER A 126 0.47 11.98 7.42
C SER A 126 1.11 12.47 6.13
N LEU A 127 1.46 11.57 5.21
CA LEU A 127 2.06 11.88 3.90
C LEU A 127 1.07 11.75 2.74
N SER A 128 -0.12 11.20 2.98
CA SER A 128 -1.13 10.92 1.95
C SER A 128 -2.14 12.07 1.82
N THR A 129 -2.74 12.21 0.65
CA THR A 129 -3.81 13.18 0.36
C THR A 129 -5.16 12.50 0.14
N ILE A 130 -5.23 11.20 0.28
CA ILE A 130 -6.44 10.40 0.08
C ILE A 130 -6.48 9.28 1.13
N ALA A 131 -7.67 8.93 1.60
CA ALA A 131 -7.83 7.85 2.57
C ALA A 131 -7.41 6.50 1.98
N LEU A 132 -6.93 5.61 2.84
CA LEU A 132 -6.45 4.28 2.46
C LEU A 132 -7.50 3.49 1.65
N GLY A 133 -8.77 3.54 2.05
CA GLY A 133 -9.88 2.81 1.42
C GLY A 133 -10.40 3.36 0.10
N ASP A 134 -9.99 4.57 -0.32
CA ASP A 134 -10.49 5.23 -1.54
C ASP A 134 -9.75 4.70 -2.79
N PHE A 135 -9.97 3.46 -3.15
CA PHE A 135 -9.36 2.84 -4.32
C PHE A 135 -9.93 3.38 -5.64
N THR A 136 -9.12 3.35 -6.71
CA THR A 136 -9.51 3.71 -8.09
C THR A 136 -9.07 2.64 -9.08
N ASP A 137 -9.74 2.60 -10.24
CA ASP A 137 -9.47 1.59 -11.28
C ASP A 137 -8.14 1.83 -12.01
N LYS A 138 -7.65 3.04 -12.01
CA LYS A 138 -6.38 3.42 -12.68
C LYS A 138 -5.49 4.15 -11.69
N ILE A 139 -4.29 3.64 -11.56
CA ILE A 139 -3.30 4.19 -10.63
C ILE A 139 -1.95 4.32 -11.33
N GLN A 140 -1.14 5.26 -10.84
CA GLN A 140 0.30 5.28 -11.09
C GLN A 140 1.00 4.99 -9.77
N ILE A 141 1.91 4.04 -9.79
CA ILE A 141 2.82 3.81 -8.68
C ILE A 141 4.15 4.46 -9.02
N THR A 142 4.64 5.32 -8.14
CA THR A 142 6.01 5.84 -8.19
C THR A 142 6.79 5.25 -7.03
N HIS A 143 7.84 4.55 -7.34
CA HIS A 143 8.77 3.97 -6.39
C HIS A 143 9.88 4.98 -6.11
N VAL A 144 10.15 5.24 -4.84
CA VAL A 144 11.19 6.17 -4.38
C VAL A 144 12.10 5.44 -3.41
N TYR A 145 13.36 5.32 -3.75
CA TYR A 145 14.38 4.68 -2.95
C TYR A 145 15.30 5.75 -2.34
N PRO A 146 15.24 5.98 -1.02
CA PRO A 146 16.21 6.83 -0.33
C PRO A 146 17.63 6.25 -0.46
N LYS A 147 18.64 7.11 -0.50
CA LYS A 147 20.01 6.68 -0.24
C LYS A 147 20.12 6.13 1.19
N PRO A 148 21.08 5.23 1.48
CA PRO A 148 21.27 4.68 2.82
C PRO A 148 21.32 5.78 3.90
N GLY A 149 20.48 5.64 4.94
CA GLY A 149 20.38 6.61 6.03
C GLY A 149 19.59 7.89 5.74
N GLN A 150 19.04 8.06 4.52
CA GLN A 150 18.36 9.30 4.11
C GLN A 150 16.80 9.21 4.16
N GLY A 151 16.26 8.20 4.82
CA GLY A 151 14.82 8.00 4.92
C GLY A 151 14.05 9.22 5.47
N ASP A 152 14.56 9.82 6.55
CA ASP A 152 13.91 10.98 7.19
C ASP A 152 13.96 12.23 6.30
N ASN A 153 15.04 12.42 5.53
CA ASN A 153 15.15 13.50 4.56
C ASN A 153 14.17 13.34 3.42
N VAL A 154 13.97 12.10 2.93
CA VAL A 154 12.92 11.81 1.93
C VAL A 154 11.53 12.05 2.52
N VAL A 155 11.27 11.70 3.78
CA VAL A 155 9.99 12.03 4.46
C VAL A 155 9.78 13.56 4.51
N ALA A 156 10.82 14.34 4.77
CA ALA A 156 10.74 15.81 4.76
C ALA A 156 10.40 16.36 3.37
N ILE A 157 10.98 15.79 2.31
CA ILE A 157 10.61 16.09 0.91
C ILE A 157 9.14 15.76 0.66
N LEU A 158 8.69 14.55 1.03
CA LEU A 158 7.32 14.10 0.81
C LEU A 158 6.29 15.00 1.52
N LYS A 159 6.60 15.51 2.72
CA LYS A 159 5.74 16.49 3.43
C LYS A 159 5.56 17.79 2.64
N LYS A 160 6.61 18.28 1.99
CA LYS A 160 6.55 19.47 1.12
C LYS A 160 5.76 19.18 -0.16
N ILE A 161 5.99 18.01 -0.79
CA ILE A 161 5.24 17.58 -1.99
C ILE A 161 3.75 17.41 -1.67
N LYS A 162 3.41 16.86 -0.50
CA LYS A 162 2.01 16.70 -0.07
C LYS A 162 1.24 18.03 -0.12
N LYS A 163 1.82 19.12 0.35
CA LYS A 163 1.19 20.45 0.28
C LYS A 163 0.85 20.86 -1.17
N ALA A 164 1.76 20.55 -2.11
CA ALA A 164 1.52 20.80 -3.53
C ALA A 164 0.43 19.89 -4.11
N TRP A 165 0.38 18.62 -3.71
CA TRP A 165 -0.69 17.70 -4.10
C TRP A 165 -2.05 18.17 -3.59
N GLU A 166 -2.14 18.59 -2.33
CA GLU A 166 -3.36 19.14 -1.73
C GLU A 166 -3.84 20.39 -2.49
N ALA A 167 -2.94 21.33 -2.78
CA ALA A 167 -3.23 22.56 -3.51
C ALA A 167 -3.69 22.32 -4.96
N SER A 168 -3.27 21.20 -5.60
CA SER A 168 -3.61 20.86 -6.98
C SER A 168 -4.69 19.77 -7.11
N GLY A 169 -5.21 19.26 -5.99
CA GLY A 169 -6.22 18.20 -5.98
C GLY A 169 -5.69 16.84 -6.47
N VAL A 170 -4.37 16.61 -6.39
CA VAL A 170 -3.78 15.30 -6.71
C VAL A 170 -4.00 14.35 -5.55
N THR A 171 -4.55 13.18 -5.85
CA THR A 171 -4.85 12.17 -4.84
C THR A 171 -3.76 11.10 -4.81
N VAL A 172 -2.98 11.08 -3.74
CA VAL A 172 -1.84 10.17 -3.55
C VAL A 172 -1.94 9.46 -2.21
N ALA A 173 -1.89 8.14 -2.23
CA ALA A 173 -1.66 7.31 -1.06
C ALA A 173 -0.17 6.96 -0.99
N VAL A 174 0.46 7.27 0.13
CA VAL A 174 1.88 7.00 0.37
C VAL A 174 2.01 5.77 1.27
N TYR A 175 2.92 4.87 0.90
CA TYR A 175 3.24 3.69 1.68
C TYR A 175 4.76 3.63 1.92
N ALA A 176 5.15 3.19 3.12
CA ALA A 176 6.52 2.81 3.43
C ALA A 176 6.65 1.28 3.36
N SER A 177 7.70 0.77 2.75
CA SER A 177 7.99 -0.66 2.76
C SER A 177 8.28 -1.14 4.18
N SER A 178 7.75 -2.30 4.53
CA SER A 178 7.95 -2.98 5.82
C SER A 178 8.28 -4.45 5.58
N SER A 179 9.19 -4.70 4.68
CA SER A 179 9.67 -6.01 4.27
C SER A 179 11.18 -5.98 4.05
N SER A 180 11.74 -7.11 3.64
CA SER A 180 13.15 -7.22 3.29
C SER A 180 13.48 -6.36 2.07
N GLY A 181 14.73 -5.93 1.95
CA GLY A 181 15.23 -5.14 0.84
C GLY A 181 15.52 -3.69 1.21
N PRO A 182 15.80 -2.84 0.22
CA PRO A 182 16.09 -1.44 0.46
C PRO A 182 14.86 -0.70 0.99
N THR A 183 15.09 0.32 1.83
CA THR A 183 14.03 1.25 2.22
C THR A 183 13.38 1.84 0.98
N GLN A 184 12.04 1.83 0.94
CA GLN A 184 11.27 2.31 -0.20
C GLN A 184 10.01 3.03 0.26
N TYR A 185 9.69 4.13 -0.40
CA TYR A 185 8.37 4.74 -0.37
C TYR A 185 7.66 4.49 -1.70
N THR A 186 6.41 4.11 -1.63
CA THR A 186 5.55 3.92 -2.80
C THR A 186 4.49 5.00 -2.82
N LEU A 187 4.48 5.83 -3.86
CA LEU A 187 3.53 6.92 -4.05
C LEU A 187 2.48 6.46 -5.06
N THR A 188 1.30 6.11 -4.57
CA THR A 188 0.21 5.61 -5.42
C THR A 188 -0.74 6.75 -5.77
N THR A 189 -0.53 7.37 -6.93
CA THR A 189 -1.48 8.34 -7.49
C THR A 189 -2.73 7.62 -7.95
N ARG A 190 -3.88 8.02 -7.44
CA ARG A 190 -5.19 7.44 -7.74
C ARG A 190 -5.98 8.36 -8.67
N TYR A 191 -6.17 7.96 -9.92
CA TYR A 191 -6.85 8.76 -10.93
C TYR A 191 -8.36 8.66 -10.79
N LYS A 192 -8.97 9.56 -10.01
CA LYS A 192 -10.44 9.59 -9.79
C LYS A 192 -11.23 9.85 -11.06
N GLN A 193 -10.67 10.62 -11.98
CA GLN A 193 -11.26 10.92 -13.28
C GLN A 193 -10.63 10.14 -14.44
N GLY A 194 -9.83 9.13 -14.13
CA GLY A 194 -9.12 8.31 -15.11
C GLY A 194 -7.92 9.01 -15.73
N LEU A 195 -7.39 8.45 -16.82
CA LEU A 195 -6.14 8.91 -17.43
C LEU A 195 -6.20 10.31 -18.05
N LYS A 196 -7.39 10.93 -18.21
CA LYS A 196 -7.49 12.33 -18.62
C LYS A 196 -6.78 13.29 -17.65
N GLU A 197 -6.60 12.87 -16.39
CA GLU A 197 -5.84 13.64 -15.40
C GLU A 197 -4.36 13.79 -15.75
N ARG A 198 -3.85 13.01 -16.70
CA ARG A 198 -2.48 13.10 -17.22
C ARG A 198 -2.35 14.06 -18.43
N ALA A 199 -3.47 14.54 -18.97
CA ALA A 199 -3.44 15.42 -20.14
C ALA A 199 -2.74 16.75 -19.80
N ALA A 200 -2.01 17.29 -20.76
CA ALA A 200 -1.43 18.62 -20.64
C ALA A 200 -2.53 19.65 -20.36
N GLY A 201 -2.31 20.52 -19.39
CA GLY A 201 -3.28 21.56 -19.00
C GLY A 201 -4.41 21.08 -18.08
N PHE A 202 -4.51 19.77 -17.77
CA PHE A 202 -5.49 19.30 -16.76
C PHE A 202 -5.20 19.87 -15.37
N ARG A 203 -3.93 19.98 -15.03
CA ARG A 203 -3.44 20.65 -13.81
C ARG A 203 -2.37 21.67 -14.15
N LYS A 204 -2.16 22.63 -13.25
CA LYS A 204 -1.04 23.54 -13.33
C LYS A 204 0.30 22.79 -13.29
N PRO A 205 1.38 23.34 -13.88
CA PRO A 205 2.71 22.78 -13.80
C PRO A 205 3.14 22.54 -12.34
N PHE A 206 3.80 21.41 -12.07
CA PHE A 206 4.17 21.02 -10.70
C PHE A 206 5.06 22.07 -10.01
N LYS A 207 6.00 22.69 -10.74
CA LYS A 207 6.84 23.78 -10.21
C LYS A 207 5.97 24.91 -9.64
N GLU A 208 4.99 25.40 -10.42
CA GLU A 208 4.12 26.51 -10.02
C GLU A 208 3.34 26.15 -8.74
N VAL A 209 2.74 24.94 -8.71
CA VAL A 209 1.98 24.49 -7.53
C VAL A 209 2.87 24.30 -6.32
N TYR A 210 4.08 23.77 -6.53
CA TYR A 210 5.03 23.51 -5.45
C TYR A 210 5.50 24.82 -4.81
N GLU A 211 5.88 25.82 -5.62
CA GLU A 211 6.30 27.14 -5.13
C GLU A 211 5.16 27.93 -4.48
N THR A 212 3.94 27.79 -5.02
CA THR A 212 2.74 28.37 -4.38
C THR A 212 2.53 27.80 -2.97
N ALA A 213 2.77 26.49 -2.78
CA ALA A 213 2.54 25.80 -1.51
C ALA A 213 3.70 25.91 -0.51
N ASN A 214 4.94 26.14 -0.97
CA ASN A 214 6.15 26.07 -0.15
C ASN A 214 7.00 27.34 -0.19
N GLY A 215 6.63 28.35 -1.00
CA GLY A 215 7.34 29.62 -1.16
C GLY A 215 8.12 29.70 -2.47
N GLU A 216 8.31 30.92 -2.96
CA GLU A 216 9.08 31.22 -4.17
C GLU A 216 10.51 30.67 -4.06
N GLY A 217 11.03 30.10 -5.16
CA GLY A 217 12.36 29.48 -5.23
C GLY A 217 12.49 28.11 -4.52
N SER A 218 11.47 27.66 -3.81
CA SER A 218 11.52 26.38 -3.09
C SER A 218 11.67 25.16 -4.00
N PHE A 219 11.26 25.28 -5.28
CA PHE A 219 11.38 24.18 -6.24
C PHE A 219 12.85 23.88 -6.59
N GLU A 220 13.72 24.87 -6.63
CA GLU A 220 15.15 24.64 -6.85
C GLU A 220 15.79 23.89 -5.69
N GLN A 221 15.37 24.20 -4.45
CA GLN A 221 15.84 23.43 -3.28
C GLN A 221 15.29 22.01 -3.32
N TYR A 222 14.02 21.81 -3.71
CA TYR A 222 13.46 20.47 -3.90
C TYR A 222 14.28 19.61 -4.87
N LEU A 223 14.72 20.18 -6.01
CA LEU A 223 15.55 19.43 -6.97
C LEU A 223 16.90 19.05 -6.38
N LYS A 224 17.52 19.94 -5.57
CA LYS A 224 18.77 19.65 -4.84
C LYS A 224 18.56 18.54 -3.81
N ASP A 225 17.50 18.66 -3.00
CA ASP A 225 17.17 17.67 -1.96
C ASP A 225 16.92 16.28 -2.59
N VAL A 226 16.20 16.22 -3.71
CA VAL A 226 15.97 14.95 -4.44
C VAL A 226 17.29 14.37 -4.96
N ALA A 227 18.15 15.18 -5.58
CA ALA A 227 19.44 14.72 -6.09
C ALA A 227 20.38 14.26 -4.97
N GLU A 228 20.28 14.87 -3.79
CA GLU A 228 21.10 14.55 -2.63
C GLU A 228 20.63 13.29 -1.89
N TYR A 229 19.29 13.12 -1.67
CA TYR A 229 18.77 12.12 -0.75
C TYR A 229 18.10 10.92 -1.41
N VAL A 230 17.67 11.05 -2.68
CA VAL A 230 17.02 9.94 -3.42
C VAL A 230 18.07 9.23 -4.27
N GLN A 231 18.13 7.91 -4.14
CA GLN A 231 19.01 7.07 -4.94
C GLN A 231 18.39 6.78 -6.31
N GLU A 232 17.12 6.42 -6.33
CA GLU A 232 16.41 6.02 -7.54
C GLU A 232 14.93 6.35 -7.40
N SER A 233 14.30 6.69 -8.53
CA SER A 233 12.84 6.80 -8.61
C SER A 233 12.37 6.44 -10.01
N TRP A 234 11.31 5.64 -10.10
CA TRP A 234 10.66 5.27 -11.35
C TRP A 234 9.15 5.06 -11.15
N SER A 235 8.41 5.08 -12.25
CA SER A 235 6.94 4.99 -12.20
C SER A 235 6.38 3.98 -13.18
N GLU A 236 5.22 3.46 -12.84
CA GLU A 236 4.45 2.53 -13.66
C GLU A 236 2.95 2.83 -13.59
N LEU A 237 2.21 2.42 -14.62
CA LEU A 237 0.74 2.52 -14.68
C LEU A 237 0.14 1.13 -14.47
N LEU A 238 -0.89 1.06 -13.64
CA LEU A 238 -1.61 -0.16 -13.34
C LEU A 238 -3.12 0.07 -13.48
N PHE A 239 -3.79 -0.90 -14.11
CA PHE A 239 -5.23 -0.87 -14.30
C PHE A 239 -5.88 -2.04 -13.56
N MET A 240 -6.85 -1.72 -12.71
CA MET A 240 -7.58 -2.72 -11.94
C MET A 240 -8.36 -3.66 -12.86
N ARG A 241 -8.20 -4.94 -12.61
CA ARG A 241 -8.94 -6.04 -13.21
C ARG A 241 -9.98 -6.52 -12.20
N LYS A 242 -11.14 -5.84 -12.20
CA LYS A 242 -12.25 -6.18 -11.29
C LYS A 242 -12.74 -7.61 -11.49
N ASP A 243 -12.66 -8.09 -12.73
CA ASP A 243 -12.99 -9.46 -13.12
C ASP A 243 -12.08 -10.52 -12.52
N LEU A 244 -10.83 -10.15 -12.15
CA LEU A 244 -9.86 -11.01 -11.51
C LEU A 244 -9.78 -10.82 -9.99
N SER A 245 -10.41 -9.77 -9.47
CA SER A 245 -10.38 -9.40 -8.05
C SER A 245 -11.45 -10.16 -7.25
N SER A 246 -11.32 -10.15 -5.93
CA SER A 246 -12.38 -10.62 -5.03
C SER A 246 -13.67 -9.81 -5.20
N LYS A 247 -14.79 -10.40 -4.81
CA LYS A 247 -16.12 -9.74 -4.80
C LYS A 247 -16.37 -9.02 -3.49
#